data_59ea01e8e0b86941646b9be58021bb07
#
_entry.id   59ea01e8e0b86941646b9be58021bb07
#
_cell.length_a   1.000
_cell.length_b   1.000
_cell.length_c   1.000
_cell.angle_alpha   90.00
_cell.angle_beta   90.00
_cell.angle_gamma   90.00
#
_symmetry.space_group_name_H-M   'P 1'
#
loop_
_entity.id
_entity.type
_entity.pdbx_description
1 polymer ?
#
loop_
_entity_poly.entity_id
_entity_poly.type
_entity_poly.pdbx_seq_one_letter_code
_entity_poly.pdbx_strand_id
1 'polypeptide(L)'
;MADIPHAVLSERFQECMAGRRLVAGVFLTFRFDPAFFEQEVLPVFLDIPLSHATTIKLVQLEDALRSLPHRVAVYYDQNGIVPEAGPAKLDVERLAVRHRAIFHPKNIFLLVEEEEANDGERKQALLVACMSANLTRSGW
;
A
#
# COMPACT_ATOMS: atom_id res chain seq x y z
N MET A 1 -12.03 3.57 -27.47
CA MET A 1 -11.23 2.96 -26.39
C MET A 1 -12.08 2.95 -25.14
N ALA A 2 -12.37 1.81 -24.60
CA ALA A 2 -13.09 1.75 -23.33
C ALA A 2 -12.20 2.36 -22.25
N ASP A 3 -12.75 3.32 -21.49
CA ASP A 3 -12.10 3.86 -20.30
C ASP A 3 -11.90 2.69 -19.33
N ILE A 4 -10.64 2.32 -19.08
CA ILE A 4 -10.34 1.32 -18.06
C ILE A 4 -10.60 2.02 -16.71
N PRO A 5 -11.54 1.53 -15.90
CA PRO A 5 -11.86 2.18 -14.64
C PRO A 5 -10.62 2.27 -13.75
N HIS A 6 -10.35 3.44 -13.20
CA HIS A 6 -9.22 3.67 -12.27
C HIS A 6 -9.26 2.78 -11.01
N ALA A 7 -10.36 2.08 -10.76
CA ALA A 7 -10.54 1.18 -9.62
C ALA A 7 -10.00 -0.24 -9.82
N VAL A 8 -9.50 -0.59 -11.00
CA VAL A 8 -9.14 -1.99 -11.32
C VAL A 8 -8.03 -2.53 -10.42
N LEU A 9 -7.01 -1.74 -10.13
CA LEU A 9 -5.91 -2.17 -9.24
C LEU A 9 -6.40 -2.35 -7.80
N SER A 10 -7.15 -1.40 -7.27
CA SER A 10 -7.69 -1.49 -5.91
C SER A 10 -8.60 -2.70 -5.74
N GLU A 11 -9.51 -2.94 -6.69
CA GLU A 11 -10.39 -4.11 -6.68
C GLU A 11 -9.59 -5.42 -6.73
N ARG A 12 -8.58 -5.49 -7.61
CA ARG A 12 -7.74 -6.67 -7.75
C ARG A 12 -6.96 -6.97 -6.47
N PHE A 13 -6.41 -5.96 -5.83
CA PHE A 13 -5.71 -6.14 -4.56
C PHE A 13 -6.65 -6.48 -3.41
N GLN A 14 -7.86 -5.93 -3.38
CA GLN A 14 -8.89 -6.32 -2.41
C GLN A 14 -9.24 -7.81 -2.55
N GLU A 15 -9.41 -8.31 -3.77
CA GLU A 15 -9.61 -9.74 -4.03
C GLU A 15 -8.44 -10.58 -3.52
N CYS A 16 -7.21 -10.16 -3.76
CA CYS A 16 -6.01 -10.86 -3.29
C CYS A 16 -5.88 -10.86 -1.76
N MET A 17 -6.39 -9.82 -1.08
CA MET A 17 -6.35 -9.71 0.38
C MET A 17 -7.52 -10.39 1.08
N ALA A 18 -8.55 -10.82 0.35
CA ALA A 18 -9.72 -11.48 0.94
C ALA A 18 -9.32 -12.71 1.78
N GLY A 19 -9.75 -12.76 3.04
CA GLY A 19 -9.38 -13.83 3.99
C GLY A 19 -7.93 -13.81 4.46
N ARG A 20 -7.21 -12.71 4.25
CA ARG A 20 -5.81 -12.53 4.63
C ARG A 20 -5.61 -11.27 5.45
N ARG A 21 -4.69 -11.32 6.39
CA ARG A 21 -4.28 -10.19 7.21
C ARG A 21 -2.86 -9.77 6.86
N LEU A 22 -2.64 -8.48 6.70
CA LEU A 22 -1.31 -7.93 6.46
C LEU A 22 -0.43 -8.08 7.71
N VAL A 23 0.78 -8.57 7.52
CA VAL A 23 1.83 -8.68 8.56
C VAL A 23 2.92 -7.65 8.33
N ALA A 24 3.37 -7.50 7.09
CA ALA A 24 4.38 -6.53 6.66
C ALA A 24 4.17 -6.18 5.19
N GLY A 25 4.61 -5.00 4.79
CA GLY A 25 4.53 -4.59 3.39
C GLY A 25 5.73 -3.76 2.96
N VAL A 26 6.24 -4.04 1.77
CA VAL A 26 7.27 -3.24 1.11
C VAL A 26 6.79 -2.86 -0.28
N PHE A 27 6.78 -1.56 -0.53
CA PHE A 27 6.36 -0.97 -1.78
C PHE A 27 7.56 -0.32 -2.45
N LEU A 28 7.81 -0.67 -3.70
CA LEU A 28 8.86 -0.08 -4.51
C LEU A 28 8.21 0.68 -5.66
N THR A 29 8.51 1.96 -5.80
CA THR A 29 7.92 2.80 -6.84
C THR A 29 8.93 3.82 -7.36
N PHE A 30 8.72 4.27 -8.58
CA PHE A 30 9.48 5.41 -9.11
C PHE A 30 8.89 6.72 -8.58
N ARG A 31 7.61 6.98 -8.86
CA ARG A 31 6.89 8.17 -8.37
C ARG A 31 6.02 7.82 -7.17
N PHE A 32 6.01 8.72 -6.21
CA PHE A 32 5.31 8.52 -4.95
C PHE A 32 4.59 9.78 -4.49
N ASP A 33 3.29 9.69 -4.31
CA ASP A 33 2.46 10.67 -3.63
C ASP A 33 2.11 10.13 -2.23
N PRO A 34 2.74 10.65 -1.17
CA PRO A 34 2.57 10.13 0.19
C PRO A 34 1.12 10.14 0.68
N ALA A 35 0.42 11.26 0.49
CA ALA A 35 -0.96 11.38 0.97
C ALA A 35 -1.92 10.53 0.15
N PHE A 36 -1.72 10.40 -1.15
CA PHE A 36 -2.49 9.48 -1.99
C PHE A 36 -2.30 8.04 -1.54
N PHE A 37 -1.06 7.62 -1.27
CA PHE A 37 -0.75 6.29 -0.74
C PHE A 37 -1.50 6.02 0.57
N GLU A 38 -1.46 6.95 1.51
CA GLU A 38 -2.10 6.80 2.82
C GLU A 38 -3.63 6.73 2.72
N GLN A 39 -4.24 7.47 1.82
CA GLN A 39 -5.69 7.62 1.73
C GLN A 39 -6.36 6.62 0.80
N GLU A 40 -5.68 6.20 -0.27
CA GLU A 40 -6.28 5.41 -1.34
C GLU A 40 -5.62 4.02 -1.52
N VAL A 41 -4.32 3.90 -1.33
CA VAL A 41 -3.60 2.64 -1.54
C VAL A 41 -3.57 1.79 -0.27
N LEU A 42 -3.09 2.34 0.82
CA LEU A 42 -2.93 1.64 2.09
C LEU A 42 -4.22 1.00 2.62
N PRO A 43 -5.40 1.65 2.54
CA PRO A 43 -6.66 1.06 3.00
C PRO A 43 -7.01 -0.26 2.33
N VAL A 44 -6.61 -0.45 1.08
CA VAL A 44 -6.87 -1.68 0.32
C VAL A 44 -6.24 -2.91 0.99
N PHE A 45 -5.09 -2.72 1.64
CA PHE A 45 -4.32 -3.80 2.25
C PHE A 45 -4.57 -4.01 3.74
N LEU A 46 -5.23 -3.06 4.40
CA LEU A 46 -5.49 -3.14 5.83
C LEU A 46 -6.81 -3.84 6.19
N ASP A 47 -7.69 -4.00 5.22
CA ASP A 47 -8.99 -4.69 5.36
C ASP A 47 -9.77 -4.29 6.62
N ILE A 48 -9.93 -2.99 6.82
CA ILE A 48 -10.70 -2.42 7.91
C ILE A 48 -11.86 -1.56 7.39
N PRO A 49 -13.00 -1.54 8.08
CA PRO A 49 -14.08 -0.65 7.73
C PRO A 49 -13.68 0.80 8.04
N LEU A 50 -13.50 1.61 6.99
CA LEU A 50 -13.08 3.00 7.12
C LEU A 50 -14.25 3.96 7.08
N SER A 51 -14.19 4.99 7.93
CA SER A 51 -15.11 6.12 7.88
C SER A 51 -14.90 6.96 6.60
N HIS A 52 -15.98 7.57 6.11
CA HIS A 52 -15.89 8.56 5.05
C HIS A 52 -15.34 9.91 5.52
N ALA A 53 -15.40 10.19 6.83
CA ALA A 53 -14.83 11.41 7.42
C ALA A 53 -13.29 11.28 7.47
N THR A 54 -12.58 12.18 6.80
CA THR A 54 -11.12 12.11 6.61
C THR A 54 -10.35 12.02 7.93
N THR A 55 -10.73 12.80 8.96
CA THR A 55 -10.05 12.77 10.25
C THR A 55 -10.21 11.43 10.96
N ILE A 56 -11.42 10.86 10.94
CA ILE A 56 -11.70 9.55 11.56
C ILE A 56 -10.97 8.45 10.78
N LYS A 57 -10.99 8.51 9.46
CA LYS A 57 -10.26 7.57 8.59
C LYS A 57 -8.77 7.55 8.91
N LEU A 58 -8.13 8.70 9.09
CA LEU A 58 -6.71 8.78 9.44
C LEU A 58 -6.40 8.14 10.79
N VAL A 59 -7.24 8.37 11.80
CA VAL A 59 -7.09 7.72 13.12
C VAL A 59 -7.21 6.21 12.99
N GLN A 60 -8.20 5.73 12.26
CA GLN A 60 -8.39 4.29 12.01
C GLN A 60 -7.19 3.66 11.30
N LEU A 61 -6.62 4.34 10.30
CA LEU A 61 -5.42 3.90 9.59
C LEU A 61 -4.19 3.89 10.50
N GLU A 62 -4.03 4.90 11.34
CA GLU A 62 -2.95 4.96 12.32
C GLU A 62 -3.01 3.80 13.33
N ASP A 63 -4.19 3.52 13.86
CA ASP A 63 -4.41 2.40 14.78
C ASP A 63 -4.15 1.06 14.10
N ALA A 64 -4.60 0.89 12.85
CA ALA A 64 -4.34 -0.31 12.08
C ALA A 64 -2.84 -0.52 11.81
N LEU A 65 -2.10 0.54 11.46
CA LEU A 65 -0.65 0.48 11.27
C LEU A 65 0.09 0.10 12.55
N ARG A 66 -0.31 0.66 13.70
CA ARG A 66 0.28 0.31 15.01
C ARG A 66 0.02 -1.14 15.41
N SER A 67 -1.07 -1.72 14.94
CA SER A 67 -1.46 -3.10 15.22
C SER A 67 -0.73 -4.13 14.37
N LEU A 68 -0.02 -3.69 13.32
CA LEU A 68 0.76 -4.59 12.47
C LEU A 68 1.96 -5.17 13.23
N PRO A 69 2.26 -6.48 13.05
CA PRO A 69 3.45 -7.10 13.64
C PRO A 69 4.75 -6.45 13.17
N HIS A 70 4.77 -5.98 11.93
CA HIS A 70 5.90 -5.33 11.29
C HIS A 70 5.46 -4.09 10.54
N ARG A 71 6.42 -3.28 10.07
CA ARG A 71 6.15 -2.01 9.44
C ARG A 71 5.78 -2.14 7.96
N VAL A 72 5.13 -1.09 7.45
CA VAL A 72 4.98 -0.81 6.03
C VAL A 72 6.05 0.17 5.62
N ALA A 73 6.79 -0.14 4.56
CA ALA A 73 7.84 0.72 4.02
C ALA A 73 7.61 1.00 2.52
N VAL A 74 7.89 2.23 2.12
CA VAL A 74 7.85 2.65 0.73
C VAL A 74 9.22 3.17 0.32
N TYR A 75 9.81 2.53 -0.70
CA TYR A 75 11.05 2.97 -1.34
C TYR A 75 10.71 3.65 -2.66
N TYR A 76 11.18 4.86 -2.86
CA TYR A 76 10.90 5.65 -4.05
C TYR A 76 12.15 6.36 -4.58
N ASP A 77 12.14 6.74 -5.85
CA ASP A 77 13.24 7.51 -6.44
C ASP A 77 13.40 8.85 -5.72
N GLN A 78 14.62 9.25 -5.42
CA GLN A 78 14.92 10.52 -4.74
C GLN A 78 14.30 11.75 -5.42
N ASN A 79 14.06 11.67 -6.72
CA ASN A 79 13.43 12.74 -7.53
C ASN A 79 11.95 12.44 -7.84
N GLY A 80 11.39 11.36 -7.30
CA GLY A 80 10.06 10.85 -7.64
C GLY A 80 8.94 11.31 -6.73
N ILE A 81 9.19 12.20 -5.77
CA ILE A 81 8.14 12.67 -4.87
C ILE A 81 7.15 13.58 -5.63
N VAL A 82 5.85 13.32 -5.48
CA VAL A 82 4.77 14.04 -6.16
C VAL A 82 3.68 14.34 -5.13
N PRO A 83 3.77 15.45 -4.36
CA PRO A 83 2.88 15.71 -3.24
C PRO A 83 1.56 16.37 -3.67
N GLU A 84 0.91 15.85 -4.70
CA GLU A 84 -0.34 16.42 -5.25
C GLU A 84 -1.53 16.30 -4.29
N ALA A 85 -1.61 15.21 -3.52
CA ALA A 85 -2.68 14.98 -2.56
C ALA A 85 -2.41 15.61 -1.17
N GLY A 86 -1.28 16.28 -1.00
CA GLY A 86 -0.90 16.96 0.23
C GLY A 86 0.21 16.25 1.03
N PRO A 87 0.46 16.67 2.28
CA PRO A 87 1.50 16.10 3.11
C PRO A 87 1.12 14.72 3.66
N ALA A 88 2.13 13.88 3.90
CA ALA A 88 1.98 12.65 4.65
C ALA A 88 1.58 12.91 6.10
N LYS A 89 0.73 12.06 6.68
CA LYS A 89 0.20 12.20 8.03
C LYS A 89 0.36 10.94 8.89
N LEU A 90 0.61 9.78 8.26
CA LEU A 90 0.73 8.51 8.95
C LEU A 90 2.19 8.11 9.15
N ASP A 91 2.44 7.24 10.12
CA ASP A 91 3.76 6.68 10.41
C ASP A 91 4.07 5.50 9.47
N VAL A 92 4.24 5.83 8.21
CA VAL A 92 4.75 4.91 7.18
C VAL A 92 6.22 5.20 6.94
N GLU A 93 7.05 4.18 6.89
CA GLU A 93 8.47 4.34 6.61
C GLU A 93 8.68 4.70 5.13
N ARG A 94 9.23 5.86 4.85
CA ARG A 94 9.43 6.40 3.51
C ARG A 94 10.92 6.61 3.25
N LEU A 95 11.47 5.92 2.25
CA LEU A 95 12.88 5.89 1.97
C LEU A 95 13.15 6.36 0.53
N ALA A 96 13.77 7.52 0.41
CA ALA A 96 14.26 8.02 -0.87
C ALA A 96 15.52 7.27 -1.29
N VAL A 97 15.46 6.56 -2.40
CA VAL A 97 16.60 5.82 -2.94
C VAL A 97 17.49 6.79 -3.72
N ARG A 98 18.73 6.94 -3.29
CA ARG A 98 19.75 7.76 -3.94
C ARG A 98 20.59 6.90 -4.86
N HIS A 99 20.76 7.33 -6.10
CA HIS A 99 21.59 6.66 -7.09
C HIS A 99 21.99 7.62 -8.21
N ARG A 100 22.87 7.16 -9.10
CA ARG A 100 23.39 8.00 -10.20
C ARG A 100 22.51 8.04 -11.46
N ALA A 101 21.57 7.09 -11.58
CA ALA A 101 20.67 6.97 -12.72
C ALA A 101 19.22 7.17 -12.28
N ILE A 102 18.41 6.11 -12.28
CA ILE A 102 17.01 6.14 -11.94
C ILE A 102 16.62 4.88 -11.15
N PHE A 103 15.85 5.06 -10.09
CA PHE A 103 15.20 3.95 -9.38
C PHE A 103 13.76 3.82 -9.90
N HIS A 104 13.52 2.83 -10.76
CA HIS A 104 12.28 2.72 -11.52
C HIS A 104 11.48 1.42 -11.31
N PRO A 105 11.53 0.77 -10.14
CA PRO A 105 10.68 -0.38 -9.89
C PRO A 105 9.23 0.03 -9.69
N LYS A 106 8.33 -0.93 -9.84
CA LYS A 106 6.92 -0.82 -9.47
C LYS A 106 6.48 -2.19 -8.96
N ASN A 107 6.89 -2.48 -7.74
CA ASN A 107 6.70 -3.78 -7.12
C ASN A 107 6.10 -3.63 -5.72
N ILE A 108 5.27 -4.60 -5.35
CA ILE A 108 4.70 -4.70 -4.01
C ILE A 108 5.01 -6.09 -3.47
N PHE A 109 5.51 -6.14 -2.25
CA PHE A 109 5.78 -7.37 -1.51
C PHE A 109 5.00 -7.31 -0.20
N LEU A 110 4.06 -8.23 0.00
CA LEU A 110 3.24 -8.28 1.19
C LEU A 110 3.41 -9.64 1.86
N LEU A 111 3.82 -9.63 3.11
CA LEU A 111 3.71 -10.79 3.98
C LEU A 111 2.32 -10.78 4.60
N VAL A 112 1.56 -11.84 4.41
CA VAL A 112 0.19 -11.99 4.90
C VAL A 112 0.02 -13.29 5.69
N GLU A 113 -0.95 -13.28 6.62
CA GLU A 113 -1.45 -14.47 7.31
C GLU A 113 -2.83 -14.81 6.78
N GLU A 114 -3.10 -16.08 6.51
CA GLU A 114 -4.43 -16.56 6.18
C GLU A 114 -5.27 -16.70 7.48
N GLU A 115 -6.50 -16.17 7.46
CA GLU A 115 -7.35 -16.08 8.64
C GLU A 115 -7.94 -17.43 9.08
N GLU A 116 -7.94 -18.44 8.22
CA GLU A 116 -8.44 -19.77 8.56
C GLU A 116 -7.47 -20.88 8.16
N ALA A 117 -6.91 -21.52 9.17
CA ALA A 117 -6.58 -22.92 9.05
C ALA A 117 -7.51 -23.70 9.99
N ASN A 118 -8.28 -24.66 9.48
CA ASN A 118 -9.12 -25.57 10.26
C ASN A 118 -8.34 -26.41 11.30
N ASP A 119 -7.02 -26.28 11.32
CA ASP A 119 -6.07 -26.99 12.15
C ASP A 119 -5.37 -26.13 13.21
N GLY A 120 -5.73 -24.83 13.31
CA GLY A 120 -5.14 -23.89 14.27
C GLY A 120 -3.75 -23.39 13.90
N GLU A 121 -3.19 -23.81 12.77
CA GLU A 121 -1.92 -23.26 12.25
C GLU A 121 -2.15 -22.00 11.43
N ARG A 122 -1.44 -20.91 11.76
CA ARG A 122 -1.43 -19.69 10.97
C ARG A 122 -0.49 -19.89 9.77
N LYS A 123 -1.04 -19.92 8.58
CA LYS A 123 -0.27 -20.00 7.35
C LYS A 123 0.10 -18.59 6.89
N GLN A 124 1.38 -18.41 6.59
CA GLN A 124 1.88 -17.17 5.99
C GLN A 124 2.11 -17.35 4.50
N ALA A 125 1.86 -16.31 3.74
CA ALA A 125 2.15 -16.25 2.31
C ALA A 125 2.83 -14.92 1.97
N LEU A 126 3.68 -14.96 0.96
CA LEU A 126 4.25 -13.77 0.35
C LEU A 126 3.50 -13.47 -0.96
N LEU A 127 2.79 -12.36 -0.98
CA LEU A 127 2.17 -11.82 -2.19
C LEU A 127 3.15 -10.89 -2.88
N VAL A 128 3.37 -11.10 -4.16
CA VAL A 128 4.26 -10.28 -4.99
C VAL A 128 3.48 -9.72 -6.17
N ALA A 129 3.50 -8.42 -6.34
CA ALA A 129 2.95 -7.76 -7.52
C ALA A 129 4.06 -7.04 -8.30
N CYS A 130 4.08 -7.26 -9.61
CA CYS A 130 4.88 -6.51 -10.57
C CYS A 130 3.91 -5.79 -11.51
N MET A 131 4.04 -4.48 -11.63
CA MET A 131 3.09 -3.66 -12.38
C MET A 131 3.78 -2.48 -13.08
N SER A 132 3.04 -1.73 -13.87
CA SER A 132 3.50 -0.48 -14.48
C SER A 132 3.06 0.76 -13.70
N ALA A 133 2.18 0.61 -12.72
CA ALA A 133 1.61 1.69 -11.96
C ALA A 133 2.56 2.26 -10.90
N ASN A 134 2.66 3.58 -10.83
CA ASN A 134 3.26 4.28 -9.71
C ASN A 134 2.27 4.44 -8.55
N LEU A 135 2.77 4.71 -7.35
CA LEU A 135 1.94 5.02 -6.17
C LEU A 135 1.52 6.50 -6.19
N THR A 136 0.81 6.87 -7.22
CA THR A 136 0.27 8.21 -7.49
C THR A 136 -1.14 8.07 -8.06
N ARG A 137 -1.95 9.13 -7.95
CA ARG A 137 -3.31 9.12 -8.49
C ARG A 137 -3.34 8.81 -10.00
N SER A 138 -2.41 9.34 -10.77
CA SER A 138 -2.34 9.10 -12.21
C SER A 138 -1.81 7.72 -12.59
N GLY A 139 -1.13 7.02 -11.67
CA GLY A 139 -0.53 5.71 -11.91
C GLY A 139 -1.40 4.54 -11.43
N TRP A 140 -2.22 4.75 -10.42
CA TRP A 140 -3.03 3.73 -9.75
C TRP A 140 -4.45 3.56 -10.38
#